data_f4fb63c1c20e3cbc95855e6ddc1c738c
#
_entry.id   f4fb63c1c20e3cbc95855e6ddc1c738c
#
_cell.length_a   1.000
_cell.length_b   1.000
_cell.length_c   1.000
_cell.angle_alpha   90.00
_cell.angle_beta   90.00
_cell.angle_gamma   90.00
#
_symmetry.space_group_name_H-M   'P 1'
#
loop_
_entity.id
_entity.type
_entity.pdbx_description
1 polymer ?
#
loop_
_entity_poly.entity_id
_entity_poly.type
_entity_poly.pdbx_seq_one_letter_code
_entity_poly.pdbx_strand_id
1 'polypeptide(L)'
;MVFGKDTCSICGKYTDIAAKVLNEQETLYCKECQDKELKIMLENFNKIKFYCIKCGSSNVTKNDPKTGVSLTDIPNTIYAKAFITCNDCHHRFFVNMEDHGKIN
;
A
#
# COMPACT_ATOMS: atom_id res chain seq x y z
N MET A 1 1.92 -16.24 -4.18
CA MET A 1 2.88 -17.16 -3.52
C MET A 1 2.46 -17.37 -2.08
N VAL A 2 2.50 -18.61 -1.63
CA VAL A 2 2.15 -18.96 -0.26
C VAL A 2 3.44 -19.28 0.51
N PHE A 3 3.57 -18.70 1.69
CA PHE A 3 4.76 -18.89 2.53
C PHE A 3 4.62 -20.09 3.50
N GLY A 4 3.62 -20.94 3.28
CA GLY A 4 3.32 -22.03 4.18
C GLY A 4 2.53 -21.53 5.40
N LYS A 5 2.34 -22.42 6.38
CA LYS A 5 1.60 -22.09 7.59
C LYS A 5 2.52 -21.59 8.68
N ASP A 6 2.08 -20.55 9.35
CA ASP A 6 2.76 -20.00 10.52
C ASP A 6 1.74 -19.20 11.33
N THR A 7 2.18 -18.67 12.45
CA THR A 7 1.34 -17.83 13.30
C THR A 7 1.32 -16.41 12.77
N CYS A 8 0.11 -15.94 12.40
CA CYS A 8 -0.07 -14.55 11.97
C CYS A 8 0.32 -13.62 13.12
N SER A 9 1.19 -12.65 12.83
CA SER A 9 1.66 -11.69 13.84
C SER A 9 0.56 -10.76 14.33
N ILE A 10 -0.51 -10.61 13.55
CA ILE A 10 -1.60 -9.66 13.83
C ILE A 10 -2.72 -10.32 14.62
N CYS A 11 -3.27 -11.43 14.14
CA CYS A 11 -4.43 -12.07 14.77
C CYS A 11 -4.09 -13.32 15.61
N GLY A 12 -2.86 -13.80 15.53
CA GLY A 12 -2.40 -14.95 16.32
C GLY A 12 -2.85 -16.30 15.81
N LYS A 13 -3.53 -16.38 14.68
CA LYS A 13 -3.96 -17.65 14.10
C LYS A 13 -2.79 -18.37 13.43
N TYR A 14 -2.75 -19.69 13.60
CA TYR A 14 -1.85 -20.54 12.83
C TYR A 14 -2.54 -20.91 11.52
N THR A 15 -2.12 -20.32 10.44
CA THR A 15 -2.77 -20.45 9.14
C THR A 15 -1.77 -20.11 8.02
N ASP A 16 -2.21 -20.21 6.77
CA ASP A 16 -1.39 -19.83 5.64
C ASP A 16 -1.03 -18.35 5.70
N ILE A 17 0.26 -18.06 5.50
CA ILE A 17 0.78 -16.71 5.52
C ILE A 17 0.77 -16.16 4.08
N ALA A 18 0.12 -15.02 3.89
CA ALA A 18 0.01 -14.37 2.59
C ALA A 18 1.12 -13.36 2.33
N ALA A 19 1.66 -12.74 3.37
CA ALA A 19 2.74 -11.77 3.22
C ALA A 19 3.67 -11.78 4.44
N LYS A 20 4.95 -11.55 4.17
CA LYS A 20 5.98 -11.33 5.19
C LYS A 20 6.55 -9.94 4.95
N VAL A 21 6.41 -9.05 5.91
CA VAL A 21 6.89 -7.69 5.81
C VAL A 21 7.93 -7.46 6.90
N LEU A 22 9.08 -6.96 6.50
CA LEU A 22 10.15 -6.63 7.44
C LEU A 22 10.02 -5.17 7.85
N ASN A 23 9.76 -4.94 9.12
CA ASN A 23 9.92 -3.64 9.75
C ASN A 23 11.07 -3.77 10.77
N GLU A 24 10.92 -3.37 12.01
CA GLU A 24 11.95 -3.63 13.02
C GLU A 24 12.13 -5.12 13.28
N GLN A 25 11.09 -5.90 13.00
CA GLN A 25 11.09 -7.36 13.06
C GLN A 25 10.17 -7.88 11.95
N GLU A 26 10.36 -9.13 11.56
CA GLU A 26 9.51 -9.76 10.56
C GLU A 26 8.07 -9.86 11.05
N THR A 27 7.15 -9.32 10.26
CA THR A 27 5.71 -9.39 10.54
C THR A 27 5.04 -10.29 9.52
N LEU A 28 4.31 -11.29 10.01
CA LEU A 28 3.61 -12.25 9.18
C LEU A 28 2.13 -11.89 9.10
N TYR A 29 1.60 -11.83 7.91
CA TYR A 29 0.19 -11.54 7.65
C TYR A 29 -0.51 -12.72 7.05
N CYS A 30 -1.60 -13.18 7.67
CA CYS A 30 -2.53 -14.08 7.00
C CYS A 30 -3.35 -13.27 5.98
N LYS A 31 -4.06 -13.97 5.09
CA LYS A 31 -4.82 -13.32 4.01
C LYS A 31 -5.82 -12.29 4.53
N GLU A 32 -6.54 -12.60 5.59
CA GLU A 32 -7.53 -11.70 6.17
C GLU A 32 -6.89 -10.42 6.72
N CYS A 33 -5.79 -10.56 7.47
CA CYS A 33 -5.09 -9.43 8.05
C CYS A 33 -4.44 -8.56 6.97
N GLN A 34 -3.88 -9.19 5.94
CA GLN A 34 -3.35 -8.48 4.79
C GLN A 34 -4.42 -7.64 4.11
N ASP A 35 -5.58 -8.24 3.83
CA ASP A 35 -6.68 -7.55 3.16
C ASP A 35 -7.19 -6.37 4.00
N LYS A 36 -7.28 -6.52 5.31
CA LYS A 36 -7.67 -5.43 6.21
C LYS A 36 -6.67 -4.28 6.20
N GLU A 37 -5.38 -4.59 6.26
CA GLU A 37 -4.32 -3.58 6.22
C GLU A 37 -4.31 -2.82 4.91
N LEU A 38 -4.46 -3.52 3.79
CA LEU A 38 -4.52 -2.88 2.48
C LEU A 38 -5.74 -1.99 2.33
N LYS A 39 -6.87 -2.39 2.90
CA LYS A 39 -8.08 -1.58 2.90
C LYS A 39 -7.91 -0.29 3.69
N ILE A 40 -7.34 -0.39 4.89
CA ILE A 40 -7.04 0.77 5.74
C ILE A 40 -6.06 1.70 5.02
N MET A 41 -5.03 1.14 4.42
CA MET A 41 -4.04 1.88 3.66
C MET A 41 -4.67 2.62 2.49
N LEU A 42 -5.58 1.99 1.77
CA LEU A 42 -6.30 2.63 0.67
C LEU A 42 -7.18 3.78 1.16
N GLU A 43 -7.90 3.59 2.26
CA GLU A 43 -8.71 4.64 2.87
C GLU A 43 -7.85 5.84 3.27
N ASN A 44 -6.70 5.59 3.88
CA ASN A 44 -5.77 6.65 4.28
C ASN A 44 -5.14 7.33 3.07
N PHE A 45 -4.78 6.57 2.04
CA PHE A 45 -4.24 7.10 0.80
C PHE A 45 -5.24 8.05 0.12
N ASN A 46 -6.52 7.72 0.14
CA ASN A 46 -7.56 8.56 -0.42
C ASN A 46 -7.77 9.88 0.35
N LYS A 47 -7.34 9.93 1.60
CA LYS A 47 -7.40 11.15 2.42
C LYS A 47 -6.21 12.08 2.19
N ILE A 48 -5.14 11.60 1.60
CA ILE A 48 -3.94 12.41 1.35
C ILE A 48 -4.26 13.41 0.25
N LYS A 49 -3.93 14.68 0.49
CA LYS A 49 -4.06 15.73 -0.50
C LYS A 49 -2.81 15.79 -1.35
N PHE A 50 -3.01 15.78 -2.66
CA PHE A 50 -1.93 15.94 -3.61
C PHE A 50 -2.04 17.29 -4.30
N TYR A 51 -0.91 17.79 -4.74
CA TYR A 51 -0.81 19.05 -5.47
C TYR A 51 -0.14 18.76 -6.80
N CYS A 52 -0.53 19.51 -7.82
CA CYS A 52 0.12 19.38 -9.12
C CYS A 52 1.59 19.78 -8.99
N ILE A 53 2.47 18.87 -9.41
CA ILE A 53 3.92 19.15 -9.36
C ILE A 53 4.35 20.21 -10.39
N LYS A 54 3.49 20.53 -11.35
CA LYS A 54 3.78 21.49 -12.39
C LYS A 54 3.26 22.89 -12.06
N CYS A 55 2.01 23.02 -11.60
CA CYS A 55 1.40 24.32 -11.34
C CYS A 55 1.06 24.57 -9.87
N GLY A 56 1.21 23.57 -9.00
CA GLY A 56 0.95 23.72 -7.57
C GLY A 56 -0.52 23.69 -7.18
N SER A 57 -1.44 23.48 -8.11
CA SER A 57 -2.86 23.45 -7.81
C SER A 57 -3.24 22.24 -6.94
N SER A 58 -4.19 22.45 -6.03
CA SER A 58 -4.80 21.40 -5.24
C SER A 58 -6.00 20.75 -5.95
N ASN A 59 -6.41 21.30 -7.08
CA ASN A 59 -7.54 20.77 -7.86
C ASN A 59 -7.09 19.61 -8.72
N VAL A 60 -6.90 18.46 -8.07
CA VAL A 60 -6.40 17.25 -8.73
C VAL A 60 -7.35 16.09 -8.49
N THR A 61 -7.34 15.13 -9.42
CA THR A 61 -8.12 13.90 -9.34
C THR A 61 -7.17 12.71 -9.24
N LYS A 62 -7.42 11.84 -8.26
CA LYS A 62 -6.75 10.54 -8.17
C LYS A 62 -7.48 9.56 -9.07
N ASN A 63 -6.77 9.01 -10.03
CA ASN A 63 -7.32 8.03 -10.96
C ASN A 63 -6.83 6.63 -10.58
N ASP A 64 -7.78 5.71 -10.40
CA ASP A 64 -7.53 4.30 -10.18
C ASP A 64 -6.56 4.03 -9.02
N PRO A 65 -6.86 4.55 -7.80
CA PRO A 65 -6.00 4.31 -6.65
C PRO A 65 -6.00 2.82 -6.27
N LYS A 66 -4.81 2.27 -6.04
CA LYS A 66 -4.62 0.85 -5.72
C LYS A 66 -3.62 0.67 -4.59
N THR A 67 -3.87 -0.33 -3.77
CA THR A 67 -2.91 -0.80 -2.77
C THR A 67 -2.63 -2.28 -3.03
N GLY A 68 -1.45 -2.72 -2.62
CA GLY A 68 -1.08 -4.12 -2.79
C GLY A 68 0.21 -4.46 -2.09
N VAL A 69 0.62 -5.71 -2.26
CA VAL A 69 1.88 -6.23 -1.74
C VAL A 69 2.70 -6.73 -2.92
N SER A 70 3.92 -6.24 -3.05
CA SER A 70 4.86 -6.76 -4.03
C SER A 70 5.41 -8.10 -3.55
N LEU A 71 5.08 -9.17 -4.25
CA LEU A 71 5.55 -10.52 -3.93
C LEU A 71 6.90 -10.85 -4.58
N THR A 72 7.40 -9.97 -5.42
CA THR A 72 8.71 -10.14 -6.04
C THR A 72 9.85 -9.66 -5.14
N ASP A 73 9.54 -8.80 -4.17
CA ASP A 73 10.51 -8.32 -3.20
C ASP A 73 10.58 -9.28 -2.01
N ILE A 74 11.78 -9.42 -1.45
CA ILE A 74 12.00 -10.22 -0.24
C ILE A 74 12.80 -9.37 0.74
N PRO A 75 12.19 -8.90 1.86
CA PRO A 75 10.79 -9.07 2.25
C PRO A 75 9.82 -8.32 1.36
N ASN A 76 8.55 -8.65 1.46
CA ASN A 76 7.50 -8.02 0.65
C ASN A 76 7.38 -6.53 0.95
N THR A 77 7.06 -5.76 -0.07
CA THR A 77 6.83 -4.32 0.03
C THR A 77 5.33 -4.03 -0.11
N ILE A 78 4.81 -3.22 0.79
CA ILE A 78 3.44 -2.71 0.70
C ILE A 78 3.47 -1.39 -0.05
N TYR A 79 2.54 -1.21 -0.99
CA TYR A 79 2.50 -0.01 -1.82
C TYR A 79 1.09 0.55 -1.97
N ALA A 80 1.03 1.86 -2.24
CA ALA A 80 -0.17 2.55 -2.71
C ALA A 80 0.21 3.38 -3.93
N LYS A 81 -0.58 3.32 -4.98
CA LYS A 81 -0.30 4.01 -6.24
C LYS A 81 -1.55 4.56 -6.88
N ALA A 82 -1.40 5.64 -7.62
CA ALA A 82 -2.46 6.24 -8.41
C ALA A 82 -1.87 7.16 -9.49
N PHE A 83 -2.64 7.41 -10.53
CA PHE A 83 -2.37 8.51 -11.45
C PHE A 83 -3.09 9.75 -10.94
N ILE A 84 -2.40 10.86 -10.95
CA ILE A 84 -2.95 12.15 -10.53
C ILE A 84 -3.08 13.03 -11.77
N THR A 85 -4.27 13.58 -11.98
CA THR A 85 -4.52 14.51 -13.07
C THR A 85 -4.86 15.87 -12.49
N CYS A 86 -4.14 16.89 -12.89
CA CYS A 86 -4.48 18.26 -12.54
C CYS A 86 -5.63 18.74 -13.41
N ASN A 87 -6.69 19.25 -12.77
CA ASN A 87 -7.85 19.74 -13.49
C ASN A 87 -7.65 21.16 -14.02
N ASP A 88 -6.62 21.86 -13.53
CA ASP A 88 -6.32 23.22 -13.96
C ASP A 88 -5.37 23.28 -15.15
N CYS A 89 -4.26 22.55 -15.11
CA CYS A 89 -3.27 22.57 -16.19
C CYS A 89 -3.23 21.27 -17.01
N HIS A 90 -4.04 20.28 -16.66
CA HIS A 90 -4.16 18.99 -17.32
C HIS A 90 -2.90 18.11 -17.27
N HIS A 91 -1.91 18.49 -16.44
CA HIS A 91 -0.74 17.67 -16.24
C HIS A 91 -1.12 16.38 -15.51
N ARG A 92 -0.55 15.27 -15.97
CA ARG A 92 -0.79 13.95 -15.37
C ARG A 92 0.53 13.38 -14.88
N PHE A 93 0.53 12.85 -13.66
CA PHE A 93 1.72 12.23 -13.10
C PHE A 93 1.35 11.00 -12.27
N PHE A 94 2.34 10.17 -12.02
CA PHE A 94 2.16 8.93 -11.28
C PHE A 94 2.70 9.08 -9.86
N VAL A 95 1.93 8.62 -8.89
CA VAL A 95 2.35 8.58 -7.48
C VAL A 95 2.44 7.12 -7.06
N ASN A 96 3.59 6.73 -6.56
CA ASN A 96 3.83 5.41 -6.00
C ASN A 96 4.47 5.58 -4.63
N MET A 97 3.72 5.24 -3.59
CA MET A 97 4.18 5.30 -2.20
C MET A 97 4.45 3.89 -1.73
N GLU A 98 5.69 3.59 -1.39
CA GLU A 98 6.10 2.27 -0.94
C GLU A 98 6.51 2.33 0.53
N ASP A 99 6.09 1.32 1.28
CA ASP A 99 6.51 1.14 2.65
C ASP A 99 7.37 -0.12 2.74
N HIS A 100 8.68 0.07 2.82
CA HIS A 100 9.66 -1.01 2.94
C HIS A 100 9.76 -1.46 4.40
N GLY A 101 8.72 -2.11 4.87
CA GLY A 101 8.75 -2.73 6.17
C GLY A 101 8.31 -1.83 7.32
N LYS A 102 7.67 -0.71 7.04
CA LYS A 102 6.99 0.06 8.07
C LYS A 102 5.51 0.08 7.78
N ILE A 103 4.77 -0.61 8.61
CA ILE A 103 3.32 -0.57 8.58
C ILE A 103 2.88 0.28 9.75
N ASN A 104 2.43 1.44 9.46
CA ASN A 104 1.87 2.33 10.45
C ASN A 104 0.37 2.22 10.48
#